data_ad2050d65b17e27e3f18fe2327e99f71
#
_entry.id   ad2050d65b17e27e3f18fe2327e99f71
#
_cell.length_a   1.000
_cell.length_b   1.000
_cell.length_c   1.000
_cell.angle_alpha   90.00
_cell.angle_beta   90.00
_cell.angle_gamma   90.00
#
_symmetry.space_group_name_H-M   'P 1'
#
loop_
_entity.id
_entity.type
_entity.pdbx_description
1 polymer ?
#
loop_
_entity_poly.entity_id
_entity_poly.type
_entity_poly.pdbx_seq_one_letter_code
_entity_poly.pdbx_strand_id
1 'polypeptide(L)'
;MSTKMFANLGPSTNKPPAQNPQVQQPKPKATSMFSMFNVAPKVSREPQIQAELLLIMGDVHIPSRIDSIPQEVKEILDANKGKFSRVICTGDFGTVETYEYFKSLLPKSKEWNFNCVKNDFQETNISFPDKITVKSNDYKIGIINGYQIVPWGDLTTLSALSKQMECDILISGFTHLRGVFHFEGKWFINPGTITGAFSPLTNNPAPTFMVLFTLPEVATLYLYEYNASSKQFDVTKFDLTK
;
A
#
# COMPACT_ATOMS: atom_id res chain seq x y z
N MET A 1 -54.33 22.62 -18.18
CA MET A 1 -53.45 23.82 -18.18
C MET A 1 -52.52 23.65 -17.00
N SER A 2 -51.26 23.52 -16.99
CA SER A 2 -50.16 23.63 -17.96
C SER A 2 -48.98 22.91 -17.35
N THR A 3 -48.55 21.88 -17.85
CA THR A 3 -47.35 21.30 -18.37
C THR A 3 -46.15 22.30 -18.47
N LYS A 4 -44.99 21.77 -18.11
CA LYS A 4 -43.61 22.23 -18.37
C LYS A 4 -42.94 23.07 -17.28
N MET A 5 -42.10 22.32 -16.49
CA MET A 5 -40.82 22.82 -15.98
C MET A 5 -39.91 21.67 -15.55
N PHE A 6 -39.38 20.91 -16.49
CA PHE A 6 -38.17 20.13 -16.33
C PHE A 6 -37.51 19.98 -17.71
N ALA A 7 -36.71 20.96 -18.06
CA ALA A 7 -35.77 20.83 -19.17
C ALA A 7 -34.49 21.59 -18.80
N ASN A 8 -33.36 20.90 -19.05
CA ASN A 8 -31.98 21.35 -18.97
C ASN A 8 -31.27 21.21 -17.62
N LEU A 9 -30.93 19.99 -17.29
CA LEU A 9 -29.64 19.68 -16.68
C LEU A 9 -28.82 18.97 -17.75
N GLY A 10 -27.95 19.72 -18.42
CA GLY A 10 -26.94 19.20 -19.32
C GLY A 10 -25.93 18.34 -18.54
N PRO A 11 -25.25 17.40 -19.19
CA PRO A 11 -24.29 16.53 -18.51
C PRO A 11 -23.17 17.37 -17.93
N SER A 12 -23.03 17.34 -16.60
CA SER A 12 -21.86 17.85 -15.90
C SER A 12 -20.66 17.04 -16.34
N THR A 13 -19.81 17.63 -17.16
CA THR A 13 -18.50 17.08 -17.50
C THR A 13 -17.59 17.27 -16.30
N ASN A 14 -17.70 16.37 -15.31
CA ASN A 14 -16.70 16.23 -14.27
C ASN A 14 -15.44 15.64 -14.91
N LYS A 15 -14.58 16.56 -15.37
CA LYS A 15 -13.21 16.22 -15.75
C LYS A 15 -12.48 15.83 -14.45
N PRO A 16 -11.90 14.63 -14.35
CA PRO A 16 -11.10 14.28 -13.17
C PRO A 16 -9.96 15.28 -13.03
N PRO A 17 -9.53 15.60 -11.79
CA PRO A 17 -8.42 16.52 -11.57
C PRO A 17 -7.19 16.01 -12.32
N ALA A 18 -6.47 16.94 -12.96
CA ALA A 18 -5.29 16.64 -13.76
C ALA A 18 -4.28 15.84 -12.93
N GLN A 19 -3.99 14.62 -13.36
CA GLN A 19 -2.95 13.79 -12.77
C GLN A 19 -1.61 14.49 -13.00
N ASN A 20 -0.90 14.73 -11.91
CA ASN A 20 0.46 15.26 -11.97
C ASN A 20 1.35 14.24 -12.71
N PRO A 21 2.22 14.65 -13.63
CA PRO A 21 3.02 13.71 -14.43
C PRO A 21 3.91 12.86 -13.52
N GLN A 22 3.66 11.55 -13.52
CA GLN A 22 4.52 10.57 -12.86
C GLN A 22 5.88 10.59 -13.57
N VAL A 23 6.96 10.83 -12.82
CA VAL A 23 8.32 10.67 -13.32
C VAL A 23 8.60 9.17 -13.46
N GLN A 24 8.48 8.64 -14.67
CA GLN A 24 8.79 7.25 -14.98
C GLN A 24 10.31 7.09 -15.11
N GLN A 25 10.89 6.26 -14.25
CA GLN A 25 12.27 5.79 -14.38
C GLN A 25 12.30 4.38 -15.02
N PRO A 26 13.43 3.97 -15.65
CA PRO A 26 13.52 2.68 -16.37
C PRO A 26 13.31 1.49 -15.44
N LYS A 27 12.54 0.49 -15.92
CA LYS A 27 12.09 -0.72 -15.20
C LYS A 27 13.22 -1.74 -14.98
N PRO A 28 13.61 -2.07 -13.73
CA PRO A 28 14.43 -3.26 -13.45
C PRO A 28 13.59 -4.53 -13.43
N LYS A 29 14.14 -5.68 -13.82
CA LYS A 29 13.46 -6.98 -13.78
C LYS A 29 13.26 -7.44 -12.33
N ALA A 30 12.07 -7.91 -11.98
CA ALA A 30 11.65 -8.25 -10.63
C ALA A 30 12.58 -9.24 -9.88
N THR A 31 13.20 -10.17 -10.60
CA THR A 31 14.03 -11.23 -10.01
C THR A 31 15.36 -10.74 -9.44
N SER A 32 15.88 -9.59 -9.89
CA SER A 32 17.22 -9.11 -9.47
C SER A 32 17.19 -8.24 -8.21
N MET A 33 16.03 -7.71 -7.82
CA MET A 33 15.95 -6.71 -6.73
C MET A 33 16.12 -7.32 -5.35
N PHE A 34 15.55 -8.51 -5.09
CA PHE A 34 15.73 -9.17 -3.80
C PHE A 34 17.15 -9.74 -3.58
N SER A 35 17.93 -9.95 -4.65
CA SER A 35 19.34 -10.37 -4.52
C SER A 35 20.26 -9.25 -4.02
N MET A 36 19.88 -7.98 -4.14
CA MET A 36 20.66 -6.84 -3.64
C MET A 36 20.69 -6.75 -2.11
N PHE A 37 19.76 -7.43 -1.42
CA PHE A 37 19.66 -7.40 0.04
C PHE A 37 20.43 -8.51 0.78
N ASN A 38 21.16 -9.36 0.04
CA ASN A 38 22.00 -10.42 0.62
C ASN A 38 23.42 -9.92 0.96
N VAL A 39 23.56 -8.80 1.64
CA VAL A 39 24.86 -8.37 2.18
C VAL A 39 25.00 -8.94 3.59
N ALA A 40 25.83 -9.99 3.72
CA ALA A 40 26.24 -10.50 5.03
C ALA A 40 27.02 -9.39 5.79
N PRO A 41 26.72 -9.12 7.07
CA PRO A 41 27.37 -8.04 7.80
C PRO A 41 28.82 -8.37 8.15
N LYS A 42 29.77 -7.52 7.72
CA LYS A 42 31.10 -7.47 8.31
C LYS A 42 31.02 -6.73 9.65
N VAL A 43 31.43 -7.40 10.73
CA VAL A 43 31.43 -6.85 12.09
C VAL A 43 32.39 -5.69 12.22
N SER A 44 31.89 -4.46 12.27
CA SER A 44 32.57 -3.29 12.82
C SER A 44 31.63 -2.65 13.86
N ARG A 45 32.19 -2.17 14.99
CA ARG A 45 31.48 -1.58 16.13
C ARG A 45 30.99 -0.14 15.87
N GLU A 46 30.69 0.23 14.64
CA GLU A 46 29.94 1.45 14.33
C GLU A 46 28.46 1.23 14.57
N PRO A 47 27.66 2.26 14.88
CA PRO A 47 26.23 2.12 15.03
C PRO A 47 25.70 1.43 13.77
N GLN A 48 25.24 0.17 13.94
CA GLN A 48 24.78 -0.63 12.79
C GLN A 48 23.55 0.05 12.21
N ILE A 49 23.75 0.74 11.10
CA ILE A 49 22.65 1.23 10.26
C ILE A 49 21.85 -0.01 9.83
N GLN A 50 20.72 -0.21 10.46
CA GLN A 50 19.87 -1.36 10.17
C GLN A 50 18.88 -0.98 9.06
N ALA A 51 19.08 -1.57 7.89
CA ALA A 51 18.09 -1.49 6.82
C ALA A 51 16.79 -2.18 7.25
N GLU A 52 15.66 -1.52 7.04
CA GLU A 52 14.34 -2.11 7.26
C GLU A 52 13.63 -2.33 5.93
N LEU A 53 12.97 -3.49 5.80
CA LEU A 53 12.18 -3.87 4.64
C LEU A 53 10.73 -4.05 5.08
N LEU A 54 9.84 -3.18 4.59
CA LEU A 54 8.44 -3.15 4.96
C LEU A 54 7.58 -3.61 3.77
N LEU A 55 6.77 -4.65 3.96
CA LEU A 55 5.72 -5.00 3.01
C LEU A 55 4.50 -4.10 3.27
N ILE A 56 3.98 -3.46 2.23
CA ILE A 56 2.78 -2.62 2.27
C ILE A 56 1.74 -3.23 1.34
N MET A 57 0.57 -3.55 1.87
CA MET A 57 -0.52 -4.16 1.13
C MET A 57 -1.88 -3.82 1.75
N GLY A 58 -2.96 -4.10 1.02
CA GLY A 58 -4.32 -3.92 1.50
C GLY A 58 -5.36 -4.40 0.50
N ASP A 59 -6.62 -4.06 0.79
CA ASP A 59 -7.78 -4.32 -0.06
C ASP A 59 -7.81 -5.78 -0.55
N VAL A 60 -7.67 -6.72 0.40
CA VAL A 60 -7.51 -8.18 0.15
C VAL A 60 -8.84 -8.82 -0.22
N HIS A 61 -9.89 -8.56 0.56
CA HIS A 61 -11.29 -8.97 0.35
C HIS A 61 -11.51 -10.47 0.07
N ILE A 62 -10.80 -11.34 0.77
CA ILE A 62 -11.02 -12.79 0.73
C ILE A 62 -11.98 -13.20 1.88
N PRO A 63 -13.05 -13.94 1.63
CA PRO A 63 -13.53 -14.46 0.34
C PRO A 63 -14.57 -13.56 -0.33
N SER A 64 -14.87 -12.38 0.23
CA SER A 64 -16.04 -11.56 -0.15
C SER A 64 -16.05 -11.08 -1.59
N ARG A 65 -14.89 -10.85 -2.21
CA ARG A 65 -14.77 -10.36 -3.59
C ARG A 65 -13.85 -11.20 -4.46
N ILE A 66 -13.03 -12.05 -3.85
CA ILE A 66 -12.11 -12.96 -4.54
C ILE A 66 -11.81 -14.17 -3.65
N ASP A 67 -11.62 -15.35 -4.23
CA ASP A 67 -11.49 -16.60 -3.48
C ASP A 67 -10.13 -16.79 -2.81
N SER A 68 -9.06 -16.26 -3.41
CA SER A 68 -7.70 -16.49 -2.91
C SER A 68 -6.70 -15.42 -3.37
N ILE A 69 -5.54 -15.37 -2.72
CA ILE A 69 -4.39 -14.60 -3.18
C ILE A 69 -3.90 -15.23 -4.50
N PRO A 70 -3.67 -14.44 -5.57
CA PRO A 70 -3.10 -14.95 -6.81
C PRO A 70 -1.80 -15.70 -6.56
N GLN A 71 -1.63 -16.83 -7.25
CA GLN A 71 -0.50 -17.76 -7.03
C GLN A 71 0.85 -17.05 -7.22
N GLU A 72 0.96 -16.18 -8.22
CA GLU A 72 2.18 -15.45 -8.54
C GLU A 72 2.55 -14.43 -7.45
N VAL A 73 1.55 -13.80 -6.83
CA VAL A 73 1.75 -12.92 -5.66
C VAL A 73 2.26 -13.75 -4.49
N LYS A 74 1.60 -14.88 -4.21
CA LYS A 74 1.96 -15.78 -3.11
C LYS A 74 3.38 -16.31 -3.24
N GLU A 75 3.79 -16.72 -4.45
CA GLU A 75 5.15 -17.21 -4.72
C GLU A 75 6.23 -16.17 -4.38
N ILE A 76 6.04 -14.91 -4.77
CA ILE A 76 6.99 -13.84 -4.43
C ILE A 76 7.01 -13.60 -2.92
N LEU A 77 5.86 -13.55 -2.25
CA LEU A 77 5.79 -13.31 -0.83
C LEU A 77 6.46 -14.45 -0.05
N ASP A 78 6.16 -15.71 -0.39
CA ASP A 78 6.72 -16.90 0.25
C ASP A 78 8.24 -17.02 0.04
N ALA A 79 8.75 -16.68 -1.14
CA ALA A 79 10.19 -16.63 -1.44
C ALA A 79 10.94 -15.57 -0.59
N ASN A 80 10.21 -14.61 -0.02
CA ASN A 80 10.76 -13.54 0.81
C ASN A 80 10.30 -13.61 2.28
N LYS A 81 9.67 -14.71 2.66
CA LYS A 81 9.26 -14.98 4.03
C LYS A 81 10.45 -14.86 4.99
N GLY A 82 10.22 -14.16 6.10
CA GLY A 82 11.24 -13.94 7.12
C GLY A 82 12.22 -12.80 6.83
N LYS A 83 12.17 -12.17 5.64
CA LYS A 83 13.03 -11.02 5.29
C LYS A 83 12.40 -9.68 5.67
N PHE A 84 11.09 -9.61 5.80
CA PHE A 84 10.39 -8.39 6.16
C PHE A 84 10.63 -8.03 7.63
N SER A 85 10.96 -6.76 7.88
CA SER A 85 11.06 -6.18 9.22
C SER A 85 9.67 -5.84 9.77
N ARG A 86 8.73 -5.55 8.87
CA ARG A 86 7.35 -5.13 9.17
C ARG A 86 6.41 -5.48 8.03
N VAL A 87 5.17 -5.79 8.36
CA VAL A 87 4.06 -5.88 7.40
C VAL A 87 3.03 -4.81 7.77
N ILE A 88 2.64 -4.00 6.79
CA ILE A 88 1.63 -2.96 6.89
C ILE A 88 0.44 -3.36 6.02
N CYS A 89 -0.73 -3.45 6.65
CA CYS A 89 -1.98 -3.77 5.99
C CYS A 89 -2.98 -2.61 6.18
N THR A 90 -3.50 -2.08 5.09
CA THR A 90 -4.52 -1.02 5.13
C THR A 90 -5.92 -1.55 5.45
N GLY A 91 -6.06 -2.85 5.73
CA GLY A 91 -7.33 -3.49 6.11
C GLY A 91 -7.86 -4.47 5.06
N ASP A 92 -9.11 -4.89 5.26
CA ASP A 92 -9.88 -5.74 4.34
C ASP A 92 -9.25 -7.11 4.04
N PHE A 93 -8.56 -7.71 5.01
CA PHE A 93 -7.92 -9.03 4.82
C PHE A 93 -8.93 -10.20 4.79
N GLY A 94 -10.16 -10.00 5.28
CA GLY A 94 -11.26 -10.96 5.22
C GLY A 94 -11.24 -12.00 6.33
N THR A 95 -10.46 -13.07 6.20
CA THR A 95 -10.48 -14.20 7.15
C THR A 95 -9.30 -14.21 8.11
N VAL A 96 -9.45 -14.98 9.21
CA VAL A 96 -8.36 -15.21 10.18
C VAL A 96 -7.19 -15.93 9.52
N GLU A 97 -7.47 -16.88 8.62
CA GLU A 97 -6.45 -17.63 7.88
C GLU A 97 -5.60 -16.69 7.01
N THR A 98 -6.23 -15.74 6.35
CA THR A 98 -5.55 -14.71 5.54
C THR A 98 -4.69 -13.81 6.42
N TYR A 99 -5.20 -13.40 7.58
CA TYR A 99 -4.45 -12.65 8.58
C TYR A 99 -3.21 -13.42 9.04
N GLU A 100 -3.36 -14.68 9.45
CA GLU A 100 -2.25 -15.52 9.91
C GLU A 100 -1.22 -15.79 8.80
N TYR A 101 -1.67 -15.93 7.55
CA TYR A 101 -0.76 -16.03 6.41
C TYR A 101 0.15 -14.80 6.30
N PHE A 102 -0.41 -13.59 6.24
CA PHE A 102 0.40 -12.37 6.12
C PHE A 102 1.29 -12.12 7.34
N LYS A 103 0.82 -12.42 8.53
CA LYS A 103 1.61 -12.35 9.75
C LYS A 103 2.78 -13.34 9.71
N SER A 104 2.58 -14.53 9.13
CA SER A 104 3.61 -15.54 8.98
C SER A 104 4.76 -15.16 8.05
N LEU A 105 4.61 -14.09 7.23
CA LEU A 105 5.69 -13.55 6.40
C LEU A 105 6.80 -12.88 7.22
N LEU A 106 6.47 -12.48 8.46
CA LEU A 106 7.44 -11.96 9.41
C LEU A 106 8.24 -13.09 10.09
N PRO A 107 9.48 -12.83 10.52
CA PRO A 107 10.18 -13.71 11.44
C PRO A 107 9.35 -13.89 12.73
N LYS A 108 9.33 -15.10 13.32
CA LYS A 108 8.58 -15.35 14.58
C LYS A 108 8.92 -14.38 15.70
N SER A 109 10.16 -13.93 15.79
CA SER A 109 10.63 -12.93 16.76
C SER A 109 10.11 -11.53 16.49
N LYS A 110 9.46 -11.26 15.36
CA LYS A 110 8.97 -9.94 14.93
C LYS A 110 7.48 -9.95 14.53
N GLU A 111 6.71 -10.99 14.85
CA GLU A 111 5.28 -11.07 14.50
C GLU A 111 4.44 -9.90 15.04
N TRP A 112 4.89 -9.24 16.11
CA TRP A 112 4.29 -8.01 16.64
C TRP A 112 4.42 -6.81 15.70
N ASN A 113 5.27 -6.87 14.66
CA ASN A 113 5.42 -5.87 13.62
C ASN A 113 4.39 -6.02 12.48
N PHE A 114 3.37 -6.85 12.67
CA PHE A 114 2.20 -6.83 11.79
C PHE A 114 1.27 -5.69 12.20
N ASN A 115 1.16 -4.67 11.36
CA ASN A 115 0.38 -3.47 11.61
C ASN A 115 -0.80 -3.43 10.64
N CYS A 116 -1.99 -3.65 11.16
CA CYS A 116 -3.24 -3.58 10.41
C CYS A 116 -4.17 -2.55 11.02
N VAL A 117 -4.89 -1.81 10.18
CA VAL A 117 -5.93 -0.87 10.61
C VAL A 117 -7.31 -1.43 10.34
N LYS A 118 -8.30 -0.89 11.08
CA LYS A 118 -9.70 -1.24 10.93
C LYS A 118 -10.22 -0.78 9.57
N ASN A 119 -11.01 -1.63 8.93
CA ASN A 119 -11.79 -1.35 7.72
C ASN A 119 -13.23 -0.91 8.07
N ASP A 120 -13.98 -0.52 7.06
CA ASP A 120 -15.39 -0.11 7.17
C ASP A 120 -16.31 -1.29 7.49
N PHE A 121 -15.97 -2.49 7.03
CA PHE A 121 -16.71 -3.73 7.27
C PHE A 121 -15.81 -4.81 7.88
N GLN A 122 -16.02 -5.10 9.16
CA GLN A 122 -15.18 -6.06 9.89
C GLN A 122 -15.73 -7.49 9.71
N GLU A 123 -15.00 -8.31 8.97
CA GLU A 123 -15.34 -9.72 8.69
C GLU A 123 -14.85 -10.69 9.77
N THR A 124 -14.03 -10.22 10.72
CA THR A 124 -13.43 -11.05 11.78
C THR A 124 -13.65 -10.43 13.16
N ASN A 125 -13.52 -11.25 14.21
CA ASN A 125 -13.56 -10.79 15.60
C ASN A 125 -12.25 -10.14 16.08
N ILE A 126 -11.27 -9.93 15.17
CA ILE A 126 -10.00 -9.27 15.51
C ILE A 126 -10.21 -7.77 15.46
N SER A 127 -9.99 -7.09 16.60
CA SER A 127 -10.11 -5.63 16.68
C SER A 127 -8.82 -4.95 16.26
N PHE A 128 -8.93 -3.99 15.35
CA PHE A 128 -7.84 -3.14 14.90
C PHE A 128 -8.14 -1.67 15.18
N PRO A 129 -7.12 -0.82 15.38
CA PRO A 129 -7.30 0.61 15.54
C PRO A 129 -7.68 1.29 14.21
N ASP A 130 -8.35 2.43 14.28
CA ASP A 130 -8.74 3.21 13.10
C ASP A 130 -7.53 3.80 12.36
N LYS A 131 -6.46 4.09 13.09
CA LYS A 131 -5.21 4.63 12.56
C LYS A 131 -4.02 4.18 13.41
N ILE A 132 -2.88 4.00 12.75
CA ILE A 132 -1.61 3.62 13.39
C ILE A 132 -0.53 4.59 12.93
N THR A 133 0.41 4.89 13.83
CA THR A 133 1.66 5.54 13.47
C THR A 133 2.82 4.63 13.88
N VAL A 134 3.72 4.35 12.94
CA VAL A 134 4.93 3.57 13.18
C VAL A 134 6.16 4.37 12.77
N LYS A 135 7.30 4.05 13.36
CA LYS A 135 8.59 4.62 12.97
C LYS A 135 9.40 3.55 12.24
N SER A 136 10.02 3.94 11.14
CA SER A 136 10.98 3.13 10.39
C SER A 136 12.18 4.00 10.04
N ASN A 137 13.32 3.76 10.69
CA ASN A 137 14.47 4.66 10.70
C ASN A 137 14.04 6.11 11.01
N ASP A 138 14.33 7.08 10.16
CA ASP A 138 13.97 8.48 10.38
C ASP A 138 12.58 8.86 9.87
N TYR A 139 11.84 7.90 9.29
CA TYR A 139 10.52 8.14 8.73
C TYR A 139 9.40 7.77 9.72
N LYS A 140 8.49 8.70 9.95
CA LYS A 140 7.25 8.49 10.67
C LYS A 140 6.15 8.17 9.66
N ILE A 141 5.58 6.98 9.74
CA ILE A 141 4.63 6.43 8.78
C ILE A 141 3.26 6.35 9.44
N GLY A 142 2.29 7.10 8.91
CA GLY A 142 0.88 6.99 9.25
C GLY A 142 0.19 5.94 8.40
N ILE A 143 -0.76 5.20 8.97
CA ILE A 143 -1.51 4.14 8.31
C ILE A 143 -2.98 4.31 8.64
N ILE A 144 -3.83 4.32 7.61
CA ILE A 144 -5.29 4.32 7.71
C ILE A 144 -5.87 3.36 6.67
N ASN A 145 -7.11 2.95 6.82
CA ASN A 145 -7.80 2.20 5.76
C ASN A 145 -8.03 3.09 4.54
N GLY A 146 -8.70 4.22 4.67
CA GLY A 146 -9.00 5.16 3.58
C GLY A 146 -10.49 5.48 3.45
N TYR A 147 -11.41 4.66 4.00
CA TYR A 147 -12.85 4.97 3.98
C TYR A 147 -13.18 6.29 4.70
N GLN A 148 -12.33 6.69 5.64
CA GLN A 148 -12.48 7.91 6.43
C GLN A 148 -12.26 9.20 5.61
N ILE A 149 -11.67 9.08 4.42
CA ILE A 149 -11.31 10.21 3.55
C ILE A 149 -12.43 10.48 2.55
N VAL A 150 -13.00 11.67 2.58
CA VAL A 150 -14.09 12.05 1.67
C VAL A 150 -13.77 13.42 1.04
N PRO A 151 -13.69 13.49 -0.30
CA PRO A 151 -13.76 12.41 -1.30
C PRO A 151 -12.62 11.40 -1.17
N TRP A 152 -12.87 10.14 -1.55
CA TRP A 152 -11.88 9.07 -1.41
C TRP A 152 -10.62 9.37 -2.23
N GLY A 153 -9.46 9.28 -1.57
CA GLY A 153 -8.17 9.55 -2.19
C GLY A 153 -7.86 11.04 -2.41
N ASP A 154 -8.67 11.97 -1.84
CA ASP A 154 -8.40 13.40 -1.94
C ASP A 154 -7.10 13.78 -1.22
N LEU A 155 -6.13 14.31 -1.98
CA LEU A 155 -4.80 14.65 -1.45
C LEU A 155 -4.83 15.76 -0.42
N THR A 156 -5.77 16.70 -0.52
CA THR A 156 -5.91 17.81 0.44
C THR A 156 -6.33 17.28 1.81
N THR A 157 -7.35 16.41 1.81
CA THR A 157 -7.84 15.76 3.04
C THR A 157 -6.79 14.83 3.65
N LEU A 158 -6.09 14.04 2.80
CA LEU A 158 -4.97 13.20 3.23
C LEU A 158 -3.83 14.03 3.82
N SER A 159 -3.51 15.20 3.24
CA SER A 159 -2.49 16.12 3.76
C SER A 159 -2.89 16.68 5.13
N ALA A 160 -4.14 17.10 5.31
CA ALA A 160 -4.62 17.55 6.61
C ALA A 160 -4.48 16.45 7.69
N LEU A 161 -4.84 15.20 7.35
CA LEU A 161 -4.69 14.06 8.25
C LEU A 161 -3.22 13.73 8.53
N SER A 162 -2.34 13.77 7.53
CA SER A 162 -0.90 13.51 7.72
C SER A 162 -0.26 14.51 8.67
N LYS A 163 -0.69 15.78 8.61
CA LYS A 163 -0.28 16.83 9.56
C LYS A 163 -0.77 16.51 10.98
N GLN A 164 -2.04 16.10 11.12
CA GLN A 164 -2.59 15.68 12.42
C GLN A 164 -1.86 14.48 13.02
N MET A 165 -1.47 13.51 12.19
CA MET A 165 -0.69 12.33 12.59
C MET A 165 0.81 12.62 12.71
N GLU A 166 1.23 13.82 12.30
CA GLU A 166 2.65 14.25 12.27
C GLU A 166 3.54 13.24 11.51
N CYS A 167 3.07 12.66 10.41
CA CYS A 167 3.82 11.66 9.65
C CYS A 167 4.46 12.25 8.40
N ASP A 168 5.56 11.62 7.95
CA ASP A 168 6.28 11.96 6.72
C ASP A 168 5.66 11.24 5.52
N ILE A 169 5.16 10.02 5.78
CA ILE A 169 4.51 9.15 4.79
C ILE A 169 3.15 8.76 5.35
N LEU A 170 2.08 8.94 4.57
CA LEU A 170 0.74 8.43 4.90
C LEU A 170 0.35 7.32 3.93
N ILE A 171 0.03 6.15 4.47
CA ILE A 171 -0.42 4.98 3.72
C ILE A 171 -1.93 4.84 3.90
N SER A 172 -2.67 4.74 2.78
CA SER A 172 -4.12 4.55 2.76
C SER A 172 -4.52 3.58 1.65
N GLY A 173 -5.55 2.78 1.85
CA GLY A 173 -6.14 1.84 0.88
C GLY A 173 -7.54 2.27 0.43
N PHE A 174 -8.49 1.29 0.43
CA PHE A 174 -9.93 1.43 0.18
C PHE A 174 -10.33 1.63 -1.28
N THR A 175 -9.56 2.38 -2.05
CA THR A 175 -9.93 2.71 -3.44
C THR A 175 -9.57 1.62 -4.44
N HIS A 176 -8.72 0.66 -4.07
CA HIS A 176 -8.08 -0.34 -4.93
C HIS A 176 -7.20 0.27 -6.04
N LEU A 177 -7.01 1.59 -6.02
CA LEU A 177 -6.20 2.34 -6.97
C LEU A 177 -4.81 2.57 -6.39
N ARG A 178 -3.82 1.86 -6.93
CA ARG A 178 -2.44 2.09 -6.53
C ARG A 178 -1.97 3.49 -6.87
N GLY A 179 -1.19 4.10 -6.00
CA GLY A 179 -0.65 5.42 -6.24
C GLY A 179 0.46 5.81 -5.27
N VAL A 180 1.39 6.62 -5.77
CA VAL A 180 2.46 7.24 -4.99
C VAL A 180 2.50 8.71 -5.36
N PHE A 181 2.23 9.58 -4.40
CA PHE A 181 2.11 11.01 -4.62
C PHE A 181 2.98 11.76 -3.62
N HIS A 182 3.66 12.81 -4.09
CA HIS A 182 4.30 13.79 -3.23
C HIS A 182 3.48 15.08 -3.26
N PHE A 183 3.01 15.51 -2.10
CA PHE A 183 2.17 16.71 -1.98
C PHE A 183 2.43 17.41 -0.64
N GLU A 184 2.61 18.73 -0.67
CA GLU A 184 2.89 19.56 0.51
C GLU A 184 4.02 19.02 1.40
N GLY A 185 5.11 18.51 0.79
CA GLY A 185 6.27 17.98 1.49
C GLY A 185 6.04 16.65 2.20
N LYS A 186 4.97 15.93 1.86
CA LYS A 186 4.61 14.61 2.40
C LYS A 186 4.39 13.60 1.28
N TRP A 187 4.60 12.32 1.60
CA TRP A 187 4.35 11.21 0.69
C TRP A 187 3.03 10.52 1.03
N PHE A 188 2.22 10.29 0.01
CA PHE A 188 0.94 9.59 0.09
C PHE A 188 1.02 8.33 -0.75
N ILE A 189 0.78 7.19 -0.11
CA ILE A 189 0.96 5.87 -0.71
C ILE A 189 -0.36 5.11 -0.62
N ASN A 190 -0.85 4.63 -1.75
CA ASN A 190 -1.93 3.65 -1.80
C ASN A 190 -1.40 2.38 -2.45
N PRO A 191 -1.36 1.24 -1.73
CA PRO A 191 -0.82 0.00 -2.29
C PRO A 191 -1.70 -0.61 -3.38
N GLY A 192 -2.95 -0.14 -3.54
CA GLY A 192 -3.95 -0.81 -4.34
C GLY A 192 -4.42 -2.11 -3.68
N THR A 193 -4.90 -3.06 -4.48
CA THR A 193 -5.37 -4.35 -4.00
C THR A 193 -4.34 -5.45 -4.25
N ILE A 194 -3.96 -6.20 -3.20
CA ILE A 194 -2.97 -7.28 -3.35
C ILE A 194 -3.53 -8.48 -4.11
N THR A 195 -4.82 -8.63 -4.16
CA THR A 195 -5.51 -9.75 -4.80
C THR A 195 -6.06 -9.43 -6.20
N GLY A 196 -6.15 -8.14 -6.55
CA GLY A 196 -6.90 -7.69 -7.71
C GLY A 196 -8.42 -7.69 -7.47
N ALA A 197 -8.85 -7.63 -6.20
CA ALA A 197 -10.27 -7.62 -5.85
C ALA A 197 -10.99 -6.43 -6.49
N PHE A 198 -12.21 -6.67 -6.99
CA PHE A 198 -13.04 -5.66 -7.63
C PHE A 198 -13.34 -4.47 -6.72
N SER A 199 -13.37 -3.29 -7.32
CA SER A 199 -13.88 -2.06 -6.70
C SER A 199 -14.75 -1.30 -7.71
N PRO A 200 -15.85 -0.65 -7.30
CA PRO A 200 -16.63 0.19 -8.19
C PRO A 200 -15.87 1.43 -8.68
N LEU A 201 -14.73 1.74 -8.07
CA LEU A 201 -13.88 2.88 -8.41
C LEU A 201 -12.86 2.57 -9.51
N THR A 202 -12.65 1.30 -9.84
CA THR A 202 -11.68 0.88 -10.86
C THR A 202 -12.15 -0.36 -11.61
N ASN A 203 -11.98 -0.34 -12.93
CA ASN A 203 -12.30 -1.49 -13.76
C ASN A 203 -11.10 -2.45 -13.78
N ASN A 204 -11.34 -3.71 -13.34
CA ASN A 204 -10.38 -4.80 -13.41
C ASN A 204 -8.99 -4.45 -12.84
N PRO A 205 -8.89 -4.19 -11.53
CA PRO A 205 -7.63 -3.81 -10.91
C PRO A 205 -6.64 -4.97 -10.98
N ALA A 206 -5.39 -4.67 -11.34
CA ALA A 206 -4.31 -5.64 -11.27
C ALA A 206 -3.91 -5.87 -9.79
N PRO A 207 -3.50 -7.10 -9.42
CA PRO A 207 -2.87 -7.34 -8.13
C PRO A 207 -1.62 -6.49 -7.94
N THR A 208 -1.57 -5.75 -6.82
CA THR A 208 -0.46 -4.85 -6.49
C THR A 208 -0.08 -4.94 -5.02
N PHE A 209 1.19 -4.79 -4.74
CA PHE A 209 1.72 -4.56 -3.40
C PHE A 209 2.98 -3.68 -3.50
N MET A 210 3.42 -3.18 -2.37
CA MET A 210 4.62 -2.34 -2.34
C MET A 210 5.62 -2.83 -1.31
N VAL A 211 6.89 -2.57 -1.56
CA VAL A 211 7.97 -2.85 -0.61
C VAL A 211 8.72 -1.55 -0.38
N LEU A 212 8.70 -1.09 0.88
CA LEU A 212 9.44 0.09 1.31
C LEU A 212 10.74 -0.35 1.98
N PHE A 213 11.84 0.11 1.43
CA PHE A 213 13.16 -0.03 2.02
C PHE A 213 13.57 1.27 2.67
N THR A 214 13.97 1.24 3.94
CA THR A 214 14.44 2.42 4.66
C THR A 214 15.82 2.22 5.26
N LEU A 215 16.61 3.28 5.18
CA LEU A 215 17.83 3.56 5.93
C LEU A 215 17.64 4.92 6.62
N PRO A 216 18.52 5.33 7.55
CA PRO A 216 18.55 6.72 7.99
C PRO A 216 18.61 7.66 6.77
N GLU A 217 17.74 8.67 6.75
CA GLU A 217 17.63 9.71 5.69
C GLU A 217 17.25 9.21 4.28
N VAL A 218 17.18 7.90 4.04
CA VAL A 218 16.86 7.32 2.73
C VAL A 218 15.66 6.40 2.81
N ALA A 219 14.67 6.64 1.95
CA ALA A 219 13.55 5.72 1.76
C ALA A 219 13.33 5.47 0.26
N THR A 220 13.25 4.20 -0.11
CA THR A 220 13.00 3.78 -1.50
C THR A 220 11.81 2.83 -1.52
N LEU A 221 10.81 3.16 -2.32
CA LEU A 221 9.59 2.37 -2.47
C LEU A 221 9.59 1.65 -3.81
N TYR A 222 9.22 0.39 -3.79
CA TYR A 222 9.06 -0.44 -4.98
C TYR A 222 7.60 -0.86 -5.09
N LEU A 223 6.93 -0.44 -6.16
CA LEU A 223 5.58 -0.87 -6.51
C LEU A 223 5.68 -2.10 -7.43
N TYR A 224 5.09 -3.20 -6.99
CA TYR A 224 4.92 -4.42 -7.77
C TYR A 224 3.50 -4.48 -8.32
N GLU A 225 3.36 -4.59 -9.62
CA GLU A 225 2.08 -4.74 -10.31
C GLU A 225 2.11 -6.00 -11.18
N TYR A 226 1.19 -6.92 -10.92
CA TYR A 226 1.08 -8.14 -11.72
C TYR A 226 0.47 -7.86 -13.09
N ASN A 227 1.19 -8.24 -14.13
CA ASN A 227 0.73 -8.14 -15.51
C ASN A 227 0.27 -9.52 -15.99
N ALA A 228 -1.06 -9.70 -16.09
CA ALA A 228 -1.67 -10.96 -16.47
C ALA A 228 -1.30 -11.40 -17.90
N SER A 229 -0.99 -10.47 -18.80
CA SER A 229 -0.62 -10.77 -20.18
C SER A 229 0.78 -11.37 -20.31
N SER A 230 1.74 -10.83 -19.56
CA SER A 230 3.13 -11.32 -19.52
C SER A 230 3.37 -12.37 -18.44
N LYS A 231 2.43 -12.56 -17.52
CA LYS A 231 2.55 -13.36 -16.28
C LYS A 231 3.78 -12.98 -15.44
N GLN A 232 4.11 -11.71 -15.41
CA GLN A 232 5.26 -11.17 -14.69
C GLN A 232 4.84 -9.93 -13.90
N PHE A 233 5.68 -9.54 -12.94
CA PHE A 233 5.51 -8.27 -12.23
C PHE A 233 6.25 -7.16 -12.96
N ASP A 234 5.54 -6.09 -13.25
CA ASP A 234 6.11 -4.79 -13.55
C ASP A 234 6.52 -4.14 -12.23
N VAL A 235 7.76 -3.67 -12.12
CA VAL A 235 8.25 -3.03 -10.89
C VAL A 235 8.63 -1.59 -11.18
N THR A 236 8.05 -0.68 -10.40
CA THR A 236 8.35 0.76 -10.46
C THR A 236 9.02 1.21 -9.17
N LYS A 237 10.12 1.94 -9.29
CA LYS A 237 10.89 2.48 -8.15
C LYS A 237 10.56 3.95 -7.92
N PHE A 238 10.44 4.33 -6.65
CA PHE A 238 10.31 5.72 -6.19
C PHE A 238 11.32 5.99 -5.08
N ASP A 239 12.09 7.06 -5.20
CA ASP A 239 12.97 7.53 -4.13
C ASP A 239 12.22 8.61 -3.34
N LEU A 240 11.92 8.31 -2.07
CA LEU A 240 11.14 9.17 -1.20
C LEU A 240 12.09 10.11 -0.44
N THR A 241 12.22 11.32 -0.94
CA THR A 241 13.01 12.38 -0.29
C THR A 241 12.18 13.10 0.77
N LYS A 242 12.81 13.55 1.87
CA LYS A 242 12.22 14.47 2.85
C LYS A 242 12.24 15.88 2.34
#